data_425630f9b5da4635427205edf707c767
#
_entry.id   425630f9b5da4635427205edf707c767
#
_cell.length_a   1.000
_cell.length_b   1.000
_cell.length_c   1.000
_cell.angle_alpha   90.00
_cell.angle_beta   90.00
_cell.angle_gamma   90.00
#
_symmetry.space_group_name_H-M   'P 1'
#
loop_
_entity.id
_entity.type
_entity.pdbx_description
1 polymer ?
#
loop_
_entity_poly.entity_id
_entity_poly.type
_entity_poly.pdbx_seq_one_letter_code
_entity_poly.pdbx_strand_id
1 'polypeptide(L)'
;MPTEEHNEEVPETGELLTTGDMARLSESTLRTVRFYQEEGLIEAVARADGGHRHFHPRELRKLELALHLREAGLSIANIKQLFGL
;
A
#
# COMPACT_ATOMS: atom_id res chain seq x y z
N MET A 1 14.86 23.01 5.71
CA MET A 1 14.54 22.45 5.46
C MET A 1 14.25 21.70 5.14
N PRO A 2 14.07 21.62 4.94
CA PRO A 2 13.45 21.00 4.58
C PRO A 2 13.30 19.82 4.38
N THR A 3 13.80 19.56 4.73
CA THR A 3 13.57 18.36 4.66
C THR A 3 12.41 17.78 3.96
N GLU A 4 11.71 18.41 3.37
CA GLU A 4 10.54 17.96 2.73
C GLU A 4 10.80 16.97 1.68
N GLU A 5 11.95 16.89 1.24
CA GLU A 5 12.24 15.96 0.20
C GLU A 5 12.02 14.56 0.65
N HIS A 6 12.23 14.27 1.89
CA HIS A 6 12.03 12.90 2.26
C HIS A 6 10.58 12.57 2.42
N ASN A 7 9.74 13.56 2.39
CA ASN A 7 8.33 13.29 2.47
C ASN A 7 7.77 12.80 1.19
N GLU A 8 8.54 12.81 0.13
CA GLU A 8 8.06 12.30 -1.11
C GLU A 8 7.62 10.89 -1.00
N GLU A 9 8.20 10.14 -0.08
CA GLU A 9 7.91 8.74 -0.03
C GLU A 9 6.57 8.44 0.55
N VAL A 10 6.12 9.22 1.52
CA VAL A 10 4.81 9.01 2.11
C VAL A 10 4.24 10.36 2.46
N PRO A 11 3.28 10.82 1.69
CA PRO A 11 2.67 12.12 1.98
C PRO A 11 2.09 12.15 3.38
N GLU A 12 2.39 13.21 4.10
CA GLU A 12 1.89 13.34 5.46
C GLU A 12 0.57 14.08 5.53
N THR A 13 0.14 14.60 4.40
CA THR A 13 -1.06 15.40 4.37
C THR A 13 -2.33 14.60 4.23
N GLY A 14 -2.22 13.30 4.05
CA GLY A 14 -3.39 12.50 3.81
C GLY A 14 -3.76 12.41 2.34
N GLU A 15 -2.92 12.96 1.47
CA GLU A 15 -3.16 12.84 0.05
C GLU A 15 -3.25 11.38 -0.35
N LEU A 16 -4.22 11.10 -1.24
CA LEU A 16 -4.39 9.74 -1.69
C LEU A 16 -3.32 9.35 -2.69
N LEU A 17 -2.96 8.08 -2.65
CA LEU A 17 -1.95 7.52 -3.54
C LEU A 17 -2.63 6.69 -4.61
N THR A 18 -2.10 6.75 -5.83
CA THR A 18 -2.61 5.90 -6.90
C THR A 18 -2.01 4.51 -6.77
N THR A 19 -2.56 3.56 -7.53
CA THR A 19 -1.98 2.22 -7.57
C THR A 19 -0.52 2.31 -8.03
N GLY A 20 -0.25 3.18 -9.01
CA GLY A 20 1.13 3.35 -9.48
C GLY A 20 2.04 3.90 -8.41
N ASP A 21 1.54 4.86 -7.61
CA ASP A 21 2.31 5.38 -6.51
C ASP A 21 2.62 4.27 -5.51
N MET A 22 1.61 3.45 -5.21
CA MET A 22 1.82 2.36 -4.27
C MET A 22 2.89 1.40 -4.75
N ALA A 23 2.87 1.08 -6.03
CA ALA A 23 3.86 0.18 -6.59
C ALA A 23 5.26 0.80 -6.53
N ARG A 24 5.36 2.05 -6.93
CA ARG A 24 6.65 2.72 -6.96
C ARG A 24 7.23 2.90 -5.56
N LEU A 25 6.41 3.37 -4.64
CA LEU A 25 6.90 3.67 -3.29
C LEU A 25 7.21 2.41 -2.48
N SER A 26 6.53 1.31 -2.79
CA SER A 26 6.81 0.05 -2.11
C SER A 26 7.87 -0.76 -2.84
N GLU A 27 8.35 -0.23 -3.97
CA GLU A 27 9.35 -0.92 -4.78
C GLU A 27 8.84 -2.27 -5.26
N SER A 28 7.57 -2.30 -5.65
CA SER A 28 6.97 -3.51 -6.17
C SER A 28 6.35 -3.20 -7.53
N THR A 29 5.33 -3.94 -7.91
CA THR A 29 4.72 -3.77 -9.23
C THR A 29 3.23 -3.55 -9.09
N LEU A 30 2.60 -3.09 -10.17
CA LEU A 30 1.14 -2.94 -10.18
C LEU A 30 0.47 -4.26 -9.88
N ARG A 31 1.01 -5.34 -10.43
CA ARG A 31 0.45 -6.66 -10.20
C ARG A 31 0.49 -7.02 -8.72
N THR A 32 1.61 -6.72 -8.06
CA THR A 32 1.74 -7.01 -6.65
C THR A 32 0.74 -6.21 -5.82
N VAL A 33 0.61 -4.92 -6.14
CA VAL A 33 -0.35 -4.09 -5.40
C VAL A 33 -1.76 -4.64 -5.56
N ARG A 34 -2.13 -5.00 -6.79
CA ARG A 34 -3.46 -5.55 -7.03
C ARG A 34 -3.67 -6.86 -6.31
N PHE A 35 -2.64 -7.69 -6.27
CA PHE A 35 -2.74 -8.96 -5.58
C PHE A 35 -3.01 -8.73 -4.08
N TYR A 36 -2.26 -7.84 -3.47
CA TYR A 36 -2.46 -7.58 -2.04
C TYR A 36 -3.81 -6.94 -1.76
N GLN A 37 -4.30 -6.15 -2.71
CA GLN A 37 -5.62 -5.58 -2.58
C GLN A 37 -6.69 -6.67 -2.67
N GLU A 38 -6.53 -7.59 -3.62
CA GLU A 38 -7.50 -8.67 -3.78
C GLU A 38 -7.52 -9.58 -2.57
N GLU A 39 -6.38 -9.72 -1.91
CA GLU A 39 -6.31 -10.54 -0.72
C GLU A 39 -6.86 -9.83 0.52
N GLY A 40 -7.22 -8.58 0.38
CA GLY A 40 -7.79 -7.84 1.49
C GLY A 40 -6.78 -7.24 2.44
N LEU A 41 -5.51 -7.30 2.08
CA LEU A 41 -4.46 -6.78 2.96
C LEU A 41 -4.34 -5.27 2.89
N ILE A 42 -4.74 -4.68 1.77
CA ILE A 42 -4.82 -3.23 1.63
C ILE A 42 -6.16 -2.92 0.98
N GLU A 43 -6.66 -1.71 1.23
CA GLU A 43 -7.96 -1.31 0.75
C GLU A 43 -7.90 0.00 -0.01
N ALA A 44 -8.59 0.03 -1.13
CA ALA A 44 -8.68 1.24 -1.91
C ALA A 44 -9.88 2.06 -1.44
N VAL A 45 -9.79 3.36 -1.67
CA VAL A 45 -10.87 4.27 -1.37
C VAL A 45 -11.83 4.28 -2.56
N ALA A 46 -13.12 4.22 -2.29
CA ALA A 46 -14.11 4.34 -3.35
C ALA A 46 -14.17 5.79 -3.78
N ARG A 47 -14.23 6.01 -5.08
CA ARG A 47 -14.27 7.35 -5.61
C ARG A 47 -15.60 7.60 -6.30
N ALA A 48 -16.17 8.75 -6.01
CA ALA A 48 -17.46 9.09 -6.56
C ALA A 48 -17.41 9.28 -8.07
N ASP A 49 -16.26 9.68 -8.57
CA ASP A 49 -16.14 9.92 -10.00
C ASP A 49 -15.90 8.63 -10.77
N GLY A 50 -15.91 7.50 -10.08
CA GLY A 50 -15.74 6.23 -10.75
C GLY A 50 -14.37 6.05 -11.38
N GLY A 51 -13.45 6.86 -10.97
CA GLY A 51 -12.15 6.83 -11.57
C GLY A 51 -11.25 5.76 -11.02
N HIS A 52 -10.00 6.08 -10.95
CA HIS A 52 -8.99 5.13 -10.58
C HIS A 52 -9.01 4.85 -9.08
N ARG A 53 -8.49 3.71 -8.71
CA ARG A 53 -8.36 3.37 -7.31
C ARG A 53 -7.32 4.24 -6.67
N HIS A 54 -7.60 4.61 -5.42
CA HIS A 54 -6.67 5.41 -4.64
C HIS A 54 -6.58 4.82 -3.26
N PHE A 55 -5.47 5.09 -2.59
CA PHE A 55 -5.19 4.51 -1.29
C PHE A 55 -4.77 5.61 -0.33
N HIS A 56 -5.18 5.48 0.93
CA HIS A 56 -4.65 6.35 1.97
C HIS A 56 -3.18 5.98 2.22
N PRO A 57 -2.38 6.94 2.66
CA PRO A 57 -0.96 6.63 2.93
C PRO A 57 -0.74 5.48 3.91
N ARG A 58 -1.66 5.28 4.83
CA ARG A 58 -1.48 4.17 5.77
C ARG A 58 -1.55 2.82 5.08
N GLU A 59 -2.19 2.76 3.91
CA GLU A 59 -2.24 1.51 3.17
C GLU A 59 -0.87 1.19 2.57
N LEU A 60 -0.09 2.21 2.28
CA LEU A 60 1.28 1.99 1.81
C LEU A 60 2.10 1.32 2.91
N ARG A 61 1.94 1.80 4.14
CA ARG A 61 2.67 1.20 5.25
C ARG A 61 2.27 -0.25 5.47
N LYS A 62 0.97 -0.53 5.32
CA LYS A 62 0.49 -1.89 5.44
C LYS A 62 1.09 -2.77 4.35
N LEU A 63 1.15 -2.24 3.13
CA LEU A 63 1.71 -2.99 2.02
C LEU A 63 3.19 -3.28 2.28
N GLU A 64 3.93 -2.27 2.72
CA GLU A 64 5.34 -2.45 2.99
C GLU A 64 5.58 -3.50 4.08
N LEU A 65 4.77 -3.47 5.11
CA LEU A 65 4.89 -4.46 6.16
C LEU A 65 4.60 -5.86 5.63
N ALA A 66 3.54 -5.99 4.83
CA ALA A 66 3.19 -7.28 4.26
C ALA A 66 4.31 -7.82 3.38
N LEU A 67 4.91 -6.94 2.58
CA LEU A 67 5.99 -7.35 1.70
C LEU A 67 7.20 -7.83 2.51
N HIS A 68 7.52 -7.12 3.58
CA HIS A 68 8.63 -7.53 4.43
C HIS A 68 8.37 -8.88 5.09
N LEU A 69 7.14 -9.09 5.56
CA LEU A 69 6.81 -10.36 6.19
C LEU A 69 6.86 -11.50 5.17
N ARG A 70 6.42 -11.22 3.95
CA ARG A 70 6.47 -12.22 2.90
C ARG A 70 7.91 -12.57 2.57
N GLU A 71 8.75 -11.56 2.53
CA GLU A 71 10.17 -11.76 2.28
C GLU A 71 10.82 -12.58 3.38
N ALA A 72 10.32 -12.42 4.60
CA ALA A 72 10.83 -13.16 5.75
C ALA A 72 10.32 -14.60 5.77
N GLY A 73 9.46 -14.97 4.82
CA GLY A 73 9.03 -16.36 4.70
C GLY A 73 7.62 -16.63 5.15
N LEU A 74 6.88 -15.63 5.60
CA LEU A 74 5.50 -15.87 6.01
C LEU A 74 4.62 -16.09 4.80
N SER A 75 3.64 -16.96 4.95
CA SER A 75 2.66 -17.17 3.91
C SER A 75 1.65 -16.03 3.92
N ILE A 76 0.95 -15.88 2.82
CA ILE A 76 -0.10 -14.87 2.76
C ILE A 76 -1.15 -15.13 3.85
N ALA A 77 -1.46 -16.39 4.09
CA ALA A 77 -2.44 -16.73 5.13
C ALA A 77 -1.96 -16.27 6.51
N ASN A 78 -0.68 -16.46 6.80
CA ASN A 78 -0.14 -16.02 8.08
C ASN A 78 -0.15 -14.51 8.19
N ILE A 79 0.18 -13.83 7.10
CA ILE A 79 0.18 -12.37 7.10
C ILE A 79 -1.22 -11.86 7.35
N LYS A 80 -2.22 -12.48 6.71
CA LYS A 80 -3.60 -12.08 6.93
C LYS A 80 -3.98 -12.22 8.40
N GLN A 81 -3.54 -13.29 9.03
CA GLN A 81 -3.84 -13.49 10.44
C GLN A 81 -3.24 -12.38 11.29
N LEU A 82 -2.02 -12.00 10.98
CA LEU A 82 -1.36 -10.93 11.72
C LEU A 82 -2.09 -9.60 11.52
N PHE A 83 -2.70 -9.42 10.37
CA PHE A 83 -3.44 -8.21 10.07
C PHE A 83 -4.85 -8.25 10.63
N GLY A 84 -5.25 -9.36 11.24
CA GLY A 84 -6.58 -9.49 11.82
C GLY A 84 -7.66 -9.84 10.81
N LEU A 85 -7.27 -10.45 9.72
CA LEU A 85 -8.23 -10.81 8.68
C LEU A 85 -8.70 -12.24 8.80
#